data_4658d46932cd4b0a2807de2f99681ea4
#
_entry.id   4658d46932cd4b0a2807de2f99681ea4
#
_cell.length_a   1.000
_cell.length_b   1.000
_cell.length_c   1.000
_cell.angle_alpha   90.00
_cell.angle_beta   90.00
_cell.angle_gamma   90.00
#
_symmetry.space_group_name_H-M   'P 1'
#
loop_
_entity.id
_entity.type
_entity.pdbx_description
1 polymer ?
#
loop_
_entity_poly.entity_id
_entity_poly.type
_entity_poly.pdbx_seq_one_letter_code
_entity_poly.pdbx_strand_id
1 'polypeptide(L)'
;VTINIGENDPVPKPPSGHKWAAIVHEHDSVWVAKWKDSITGENKYVQFSAEGKFKGESDLIKYEKARKLQKHIETVREKYMVDAASNNGVKRQLGTVLWLIDNHGVRVGGEKSADEADTVGASTLRVEHVKLEEPDIVIFDFLGKDSIRFYKRIKVPKLIYTNFEKLLANKKGSSQVFSSINSAAINDYLKEFDKDFTAKVFRTRLASSIMFEALKSVKVPEGSTKAETKKYFNKANAKVAEILNHTRNVSKKAQESVKKEEEKLKEYKKELKQLEKTGKPTAGLEKKIESAKNRIEAKTDVLKVAISTSLTNYIDPRIVIAWSKKTGADLTAIYTDALMKKFKWALETTDKKWNWLTSPLQGNQDLEPSENHGNTVNNIKPEKPINYHKSRSVKKLTDDKPKRPGKGKLSNKIFIQQPKNIADVKVGSLKDWKLLVNLCENPEMYKTQIYKVDKEVLEWIYPFSQYFIEKGSEVQANNYIVEFYKLAFER
;
A
#
# COMPACT_ATOMS: atom_id res chain seq x y z
N VAL A 1 2.55 -18.98 20.09
CA VAL A 1 2.36 -18.90 18.64
C VAL A 1 1.26 -19.86 18.22
N THR A 2 0.30 -19.40 17.41
CA THR A 2 -0.68 -20.24 16.72
C THR A 2 -0.14 -20.53 15.31
N ILE A 3 -0.21 -21.77 14.86
CA ILE A 3 0.17 -22.16 13.50
C ILE A 3 -1.07 -22.52 12.69
N ASN A 4 -1.02 -22.25 11.39
CA ASN A 4 -2.06 -22.56 10.43
C ASN A 4 -1.48 -23.52 9.38
N ILE A 5 -1.95 -24.74 9.38
CA ILE A 5 -1.47 -25.85 8.52
C ILE A 5 -2.65 -26.60 7.92
N GLY A 6 -2.42 -27.42 6.91
CA GLY A 6 -3.43 -28.33 6.39
C GLY A 6 -3.93 -29.31 7.43
N GLU A 7 -5.19 -29.71 7.37
CA GLU A 7 -5.83 -30.59 8.35
C GLU A 7 -5.12 -31.95 8.47
N ASN A 8 -4.59 -32.43 7.35
CA ASN A 8 -3.87 -33.71 7.26
C ASN A 8 -2.34 -33.55 7.22
N ASP A 9 -1.83 -32.33 7.39
CA ASP A 9 -0.40 -32.09 7.37
C ASP A 9 0.26 -32.47 8.71
N PRO A 10 1.50 -33.00 8.70
CA PRO A 10 2.20 -33.33 9.92
C PRO A 10 2.48 -32.05 10.73
N VAL A 11 2.10 -32.07 11.99
CA VAL A 11 2.33 -30.94 12.91
C VAL A 11 3.83 -30.75 13.14
N PRO A 12 4.42 -29.58 12.80
CA PRO A 12 5.82 -29.32 13.05
C PRO A 12 6.10 -29.31 14.56
N LYS A 13 7.24 -29.88 14.99
CA LYS A 13 7.65 -29.86 16.40
C LYS A 13 7.92 -28.40 16.83
N PRO A 14 7.34 -27.95 17.96
CA PRO A 14 7.69 -26.64 18.51
C PRO A 14 9.15 -26.63 18.99
N PRO A 15 9.76 -25.46 19.17
CA PRO A 15 11.06 -25.32 19.82
C PRO A 15 11.10 -26.02 21.17
N SER A 16 12.29 -26.48 21.59
CA SER A 16 12.45 -27.16 22.87
C SER A 16 11.91 -26.32 24.03
N GLY A 17 11.16 -26.94 24.93
CA GLY A 17 10.52 -26.25 26.05
C GLY A 17 9.25 -25.48 25.73
N HIS A 18 8.83 -25.42 24.48
CA HIS A 18 7.65 -24.66 24.03
C HIS A 18 6.51 -25.56 23.50
N LYS A 19 5.32 -24.99 23.44
CA LYS A 19 4.12 -25.60 22.84
C LYS A 19 3.47 -24.60 21.87
N TRP A 20 2.82 -25.13 20.82
CA TRP A 20 1.94 -24.31 20.00
C TRP A 20 0.75 -23.85 20.85
N ALA A 21 0.43 -22.55 20.80
CA ALA A 21 -0.74 -22.00 21.50
C ALA A 21 -2.05 -22.55 20.92
N ALA A 22 -2.08 -22.73 19.61
CA ALA A 22 -3.15 -23.40 18.89
C ALA A 22 -2.63 -23.89 17.53
N ILE A 23 -3.32 -24.89 16.98
CA ILE A 23 -3.17 -25.35 15.60
C ILE A 23 -4.53 -25.14 14.95
N VAL A 24 -4.56 -24.47 13.82
CA VAL A 24 -5.77 -24.15 13.07
C VAL A 24 -5.63 -24.55 11.62
N HIS A 25 -6.75 -24.70 10.92
CA HIS A 25 -6.83 -25.17 9.53
C HIS A 25 -7.63 -24.18 8.68
N GLU A 26 -7.21 -22.90 8.72
CA GLU A 26 -7.87 -21.81 8.00
C GLU A 26 -7.33 -21.73 6.56
N HIS A 27 -7.95 -22.48 5.63
CA HIS A 27 -7.50 -22.56 4.23
C HIS A 27 -7.63 -21.26 3.44
N ASP A 28 -8.53 -20.37 3.84
CA ASP A 28 -8.76 -19.08 3.16
C ASP A 28 -7.83 -17.97 3.62
N SER A 29 -6.95 -18.25 4.59
CA SER A 29 -6.04 -17.26 5.13
C SER A 29 -4.65 -17.33 4.49
N VAL A 30 -3.96 -16.18 4.43
CA VAL A 30 -2.61 -16.04 3.84
C VAL A 30 -1.48 -16.16 4.86
N TRP A 31 -1.79 -16.44 6.12
CA TRP A 31 -0.79 -16.56 7.17
C TRP A 31 -0.57 -18.03 7.55
N VAL A 32 0.66 -18.37 7.93
CA VAL A 32 1.07 -19.69 8.39
C VAL A 32 1.36 -19.75 9.89
N ALA A 33 1.66 -18.61 10.50
CA ALA A 33 1.79 -18.48 11.94
C ALA A 33 1.34 -17.10 12.39
N LYS A 34 0.75 -17.02 13.61
CA LYS A 34 0.38 -15.76 14.26
C LYS A 34 0.69 -15.79 15.75
N TRP A 35 1.02 -14.64 16.29
CA TRP A 35 1.16 -14.44 17.74
C TRP A 35 0.77 -13.04 18.13
N LYS A 36 0.49 -12.86 19.39
CA LYS A 36 0.28 -11.55 19.97
C LYS A 36 1.62 -11.02 20.45
N ASP A 37 2.03 -9.88 19.94
CA ASP A 37 3.23 -9.20 20.37
C ASP A 37 3.11 -8.79 21.83
N SER A 38 4.09 -9.13 22.67
CA SER A 38 4.04 -8.89 24.11
C SER A 38 4.23 -7.41 24.47
N ILE A 39 4.81 -6.62 23.58
CA ILE A 39 5.13 -5.21 23.79
C ILE A 39 3.97 -4.34 23.29
N THR A 40 3.58 -4.52 22.03
CA THR A 40 2.56 -3.70 21.39
C THR A 40 1.14 -4.22 21.60
N GLY A 41 0.97 -5.47 22.01
CA GLY A 41 -0.33 -6.13 22.08
C GLY A 41 -0.96 -6.45 20.72
N GLU A 42 -0.30 -6.14 19.62
CA GLU A 42 -0.78 -6.37 18.26
C GLU A 42 -0.58 -7.82 17.81
N ASN A 43 -1.41 -8.26 16.87
CA ASN A 43 -1.17 -9.54 16.21
C ASN A 43 -0.08 -9.42 15.16
N LYS A 44 0.94 -10.23 15.26
CA LYS A 44 2.00 -10.42 14.25
C LYS A 44 1.76 -11.71 13.48
N TYR A 45 2.16 -11.72 12.21
CA TYR A 45 1.90 -12.81 11.28
C TYR A 45 3.13 -13.18 10.47
N VAL A 46 3.36 -14.48 10.29
CA VAL A 46 4.18 -15.00 9.19
C VAL A 46 3.23 -15.35 8.04
N GLN A 47 3.49 -14.78 6.87
CA GLN A 47 2.66 -14.97 5.69
C GLN A 47 3.37 -15.86 4.65
N PHE A 48 2.60 -16.42 3.71
CA PHE A 48 3.18 -17.09 2.56
C PHE A 48 4.11 -16.17 1.77
N SER A 49 5.13 -16.77 1.16
CA SER A 49 6.04 -16.04 0.27
C SER A 49 5.26 -15.29 -0.82
N ALA A 50 5.69 -14.06 -1.11
CA ALA A 50 5.14 -13.27 -2.20
C ALA A 50 5.29 -13.93 -3.59
N GLU A 51 6.22 -14.87 -3.71
CA GLU A 51 6.54 -15.64 -4.93
C GLU A 51 5.74 -16.95 -5.01
N GLY A 52 5.05 -17.34 -3.92
CA GLY A 52 4.31 -18.60 -3.83
C GLY A 52 3.07 -18.60 -4.72
N LYS A 53 2.70 -19.80 -5.22
CA LYS A 53 1.51 -20.02 -6.08
C LYS A 53 0.24 -19.46 -5.43
N PHE A 54 0.01 -19.77 -4.14
CA PHE A 54 -1.14 -19.28 -3.39
C PHE A 54 -1.24 -17.75 -3.38
N LYS A 55 -0.10 -17.06 -3.21
CA LYS A 55 -0.07 -15.60 -3.25
C LYS A 55 -0.32 -15.05 -4.65
N GLY A 56 0.15 -15.75 -5.68
CA GLY A 56 -0.14 -15.42 -7.09
C GLY A 56 -1.62 -15.53 -7.41
N GLU A 57 -2.28 -16.60 -6.96
CA GLU A 57 -3.74 -16.80 -7.10
C GLU A 57 -4.54 -15.74 -6.36
N SER A 58 -4.16 -15.41 -5.12
CA SER A 58 -4.78 -14.33 -4.35
C SER A 58 -4.62 -12.96 -5.04
N ASP A 59 -3.46 -12.69 -5.64
CA ASP A 59 -3.25 -11.46 -6.41
C ASP A 59 -4.08 -11.47 -7.72
N LEU A 60 -4.20 -12.59 -8.40
CA LEU A 60 -5.07 -12.74 -9.56
C LEU A 60 -6.52 -12.40 -9.19
N ILE A 61 -7.07 -13.04 -8.16
CA ILE A 61 -8.44 -12.80 -7.68
C ILE A 61 -8.65 -11.31 -7.35
N LYS A 62 -7.71 -10.68 -6.68
CA LYS A 62 -7.76 -9.24 -6.35
C LYS A 62 -7.93 -8.38 -7.61
N TYR A 63 -7.19 -8.67 -8.67
CA TYR A 63 -7.26 -7.90 -9.91
C TYR A 63 -8.50 -8.26 -10.73
N GLU A 64 -8.95 -9.51 -10.69
CA GLU A 64 -10.22 -9.90 -11.33
C GLU A 64 -11.43 -9.20 -10.68
N LYS A 65 -11.46 -9.07 -9.34
CA LYS A 65 -12.48 -8.24 -8.66
C LYS A 65 -12.47 -6.79 -9.15
N ALA A 66 -11.31 -6.22 -9.38
CA ALA A 66 -11.20 -4.86 -9.90
C ALA A 66 -11.65 -4.76 -11.37
N ARG A 67 -11.40 -5.78 -12.20
CA ARG A 67 -11.88 -5.87 -13.58
C ARG A 67 -13.39 -6.10 -13.63
N LYS A 68 -13.93 -6.92 -12.74
CA LYS A 68 -15.37 -7.10 -12.58
C LYS A 68 -16.05 -5.79 -12.23
N LEU A 69 -15.51 -5.04 -11.24
CA LEU A 69 -16.01 -3.71 -10.91
C LEU A 69 -15.91 -2.76 -12.11
N GLN A 70 -14.84 -2.82 -12.92
CA GLN A 70 -14.72 -1.98 -14.12
C GLN A 70 -15.84 -2.24 -15.13
N LYS A 71 -16.30 -3.48 -15.29
CA LYS A 71 -17.43 -3.81 -16.17
C LYS A 71 -18.76 -3.22 -15.68
N HIS A 72 -18.93 -3.08 -14.36
CA HIS A 72 -20.16 -2.60 -13.73
C HIS A 72 -20.07 -1.15 -13.24
N ILE A 73 -18.96 -0.45 -13.49
CA ILE A 73 -18.68 0.84 -12.84
C ILE A 73 -19.73 1.90 -13.15
N GLU A 74 -20.26 1.93 -14.38
CA GLU A 74 -21.25 2.93 -14.75
C GLU A 74 -22.57 2.72 -14.01
N THR A 75 -23.05 1.49 -13.92
CA THR A 75 -24.26 1.15 -13.12
C THR A 75 -24.08 1.51 -11.64
N VAL A 76 -22.90 1.25 -11.09
CA VAL A 76 -22.57 1.62 -9.70
C VAL A 76 -22.55 3.13 -9.55
N ARG A 77 -22.01 3.86 -10.53
CA ARG A 77 -21.97 5.34 -10.55
C ARG A 77 -23.36 5.96 -10.62
N GLU A 78 -24.19 5.47 -11.52
CA GLU A 78 -25.59 5.90 -11.62
C GLU A 78 -26.31 5.74 -10.29
N LYS A 79 -26.21 4.57 -9.68
CA LYS A 79 -26.86 4.27 -8.39
C LYS A 79 -26.37 5.18 -7.27
N TYR A 80 -25.06 5.31 -7.06
CA TYR A 80 -24.58 6.14 -5.97
C TYR A 80 -24.84 7.65 -6.22
N MET A 81 -24.95 8.11 -7.47
CA MET A 81 -25.35 9.47 -7.76
C MET A 81 -26.84 9.73 -7.51
N VAL A 82 -27.70 8.75 -7.79
CA VAL A 82 -29.11 8.79 -7.38
C VAL A 82 -29.23 8.85 -5.86
N ASP A 83 -28.46 8.03 -5.14
CA ASP A 83 -28.45 8.04 -3.68
C ASP A 83 -27.87 9.34 -3.10
N ALA A 84 -26.85 9.93 -3.77
CA ALA A 84 -26.34 11.27 -3.42
C ALA A 84 -27.40 12.36 -3.55
N ALA A 85 -28.36 12.24 -4.45
CA ALA A 85 -29.48 13.16 -4.63
C ALA A 85 -30.66 12.88 -3.66
N SER A 86 -30.65 11.79 -2.93
CA SER A 86 -31.74 11.33 -2.07
C SER A 86 -32.01 12.30 -0.90
N ASN A 87 -33.28 12.43 -0.53
CA ASN A 87 -33.68 13.10 0.70
C ASN A 87 -33.32 12.30 1.96
N ASN A 88 -33.10 10.98 1.83
CA ASN A 88 -32.62 10.15 2.93
C ASN A 88 -31.17 10.50 3.24
N GLY A 89 -30.90 10.93 4.48
CA GLY A 89 -29.61 11.39 4.93
C GLY A 89 -28.50 10.33 4.84
N VAL A 90 -28.81 9.05 5.12
CA VAL A 90 -27.85 7.94 5.03
C VAL A 90 -27.48 7.66 3.57
N LYS A 91 -28.46 7.54 2.69
CA LYS A 91 -28.23 7.33 1.25
C LYS A 91 -27.42 8.48 0.66
N ARG A 92 -27.77 9.71 0.99
CA ARG A 92 -27.02 10.89 0.53
C ARG A 92 -25.57 10.87 0.96
N GLN A 93 -25.28 10.46 2.22
CA GLN A 93 -23.92 10.33 2.70
C GLN A 93 -23.17 9.18 1.98
N LEU A 94 -23.80 8.02 1.79
CA LEU A 94 -23.23 6.90 1.03
C LEU A 94 -22.87 7.31 -0.41
N GLY A 95 -23.80 7.94 -1.12
CA GLY A 95 -23.55 8.40 -2.48
C GLY A 95 -22.41 9.41 -2.56
N THR A 96 -22.38 10.39 -1.64
CA THR A 96 -21.34 11.42 -1.60
C THR A 96 -19.95 10.86 -1.28
N VAL A 97 -19.85 9.96 -0.29
CA VAL A 97 -18.56 9.35 0.08
C VAL A 97 -18.05 8.40 -1.00
N LEU A 98 -18.94 7.68 -1.69
CA LEU A 98 -18.56 6.80 -2.80
C LEU A 98 -18.06 7.58 -3.99
N TRP A 99 -18.68 8.72 -4.30
CA TRP A 99 -18.16 9.64 -5.32
C TRP A 99 -16.70 10.02 -5.01
N LEU A 100 -16.39 10.35 -3.77
CA LEU A 100 -15.04 10.70 -3.34
C LEU A 100 -14.05 9.52 -3.46
N ILE A 101 -14.48 8.32 -3.08
CA ILE A 101 -13.65 7.10 -3.16
C ILE A 101 -13.39 6.72 -4.62
N ASP A 102 -14.42 6.72 -5.49
CA ASP A 102 -14.31 6.31 -6.89
C ASP A 102 -13.44 7.27 -7.70
N ASN A 103 -13.64 8.58 -7.56
CA ASN A 103 -12.99 9.57 -8.42
C ASN A 103 -11.61 10.00 -7.91
N HIS A 104 -11.36 9.96 -6.60
CA HIS A 104 -10.14 10.49 -6.00
C HIS A 104 -9.34 9.46 -5.20
N GLY A 105 -9.79 8.22 -5.19
CA GLY A 105 -9.07 7.12 -4.57
C GLY A 105 -8.81 7.31 -3.08
N VAL A 106 -9.66 8.07 -2.37
CA VAL A 106 -9.54 8.23 -0.92
C VAL A 106 -9.74 6.88 -0.23
N ARG A 107 -8.92 6.55 0.76
CA ARG A 107 -9.13 5.33 1.55
C ARG A 107 -10.39 5.46 2.38
N VAL A 108 -11.10 4.36 2.57
CA VAL A 108 -12.37 4.38 3.31
C VAL A 108 -12.23 4.94 4.72
N GLY A 109 -11.11 4.66 5.41
CA GLY A 109 -10.92 4.96 6.82
C GLY A 109 -11.49 3.85 7.71
N GLY A 110 -11.05 3.80 8.95
CA GLY A 110 -11.54 2.91 10.00
C GLY A 110 -11.58 3.65 11.33
N GLU A 111 -12.34 3.14 12.28
CA GLU A 111 -12.29 3.60 13.65
C GLU A 111 -10.92 3.28 14.26
N LYS A 112 -10.42 4.15 15.10
CA LYS A 112 -9.11 4.05 15.73
C LYS A 112 -9.23 4.10 17.24
N SER A 113 -8.28 3.45 17.91
CA SER A 113 -8.07 3.62 19.35
C SER A 113 -7.39 4.97 19.63
N ALA A 114 -7.49 5.42 20.89
CA ALA A 114 -6.89 6.70 21.32
C ALA A 114 -5.35 6.72 21.18
N ASP A 115 -4.71 5.55 21.14
CA ASP A 115 -3.25 5.40 21.07
C ASP A 115 -2.71 5.40 19.64
N GLU A 116 -3.58 5.36 18.63
CA GLU A 116 -3.18 5.38 17.22
C GLU A 116 -3.01 6.81 16.70
N ALA A 117 -2.09 6.99 15.75
CA ALA A 117 -1.87 8.29 15.09
C ALA A 117 -3.19 8.83 14.51
N ASP A 118 -3.45 10.13 14.69
CA ASP A 118 -4.66 10.79 14.20
C ASP A 118 -4.66 10.91 12.67
N THR A 119 -4.95 9.79 12.01
CA THR A 119 -5.08 9.71 10.55
C THR A 119 -6.50 9.35 10.18
N VAL A 120 -7.02 9.95 9.11
CA VAL A 120 -8.42 9.77 8.68
C VAL A 120 -8.52 9.20 7.26
N GLY A 121 -9.71 8.70 6.95
CA GLY A 121 -10.13 8.32 5.60
C GLY A 121 -11.50 8.91 5.29
N ALA A 122 -12.11 8.50 4.19
CA ALA A 122 -13.35 9.09 3.71
C ALA A 122 -14.49 9.03 4.76
N SER A 123 -14.69 7.87 5.41
CA SER A 123 -15.77 7.72 6.42
C SER A 123 -15.49 8.41 7.75
N THR A 124 -14.23 8.74 8.02
CA THR A 124 -13.81 9.37 9.29
C THR A 124 -13.35 10.82 9.12
N LEU A 125 -13.64 11.43 7.98
CA LEU A 125 -13.38 12.86 7.74
C LEU A 125 -14.11 13.72 8.77
N ARG A 126 -13.41 14.72 9.33
CA ARG A 126 -13.97 15.74 10.19
C ARG A 126 -14.19 17.04 9.44
N VAL A 127 -15.04 17.89 9.95
CA VAL A 127 -15.36 19.20 9.36
C VAL A 127 -14.11 20.05 9.15
N GLU A 128 -13.19 20.06 10.10
CA GLU A 128 -11.90 20.80 10.02
C GLU A 128 -11.02 20.39 8.82
N HIS A 129 -11.24 19.19 8.26
CA HIS A 129 -10.49 18.68 7.13
C HIS A 129 -11.03 19.12 5.77
N VAL A 130 -12.18 19.81 5.76
CA VAL A 130 -12.89 20.13 4.52
C VAL A 130 -13.21 21.63 4.48
N LYS A 131 -12.81 22.28 3.39
CA LYS A 131 -13.18 23.69 3.12
C LYS A 131 -13.89 23.77 1.78
N LEU A 132 -14.91 24.61 1.73
CA LEU A 132 -15.64 24.92 0.50
C LEU A 132 -15.13 26.22 -0.09
N GLU A 133 -15.02 26.23 -1.40
CA GLU A 133 -14.66 27.39 -2.20
C GLU A 133 -15.62 27.47 -3.39
N GLU A 134 -16.42 28.53 -3.41
CA GLU A 134 -17.42 28.71 -4.45
C GLU A 134 -16.81 28.78 -5.86
N PRO A 135 -17.54 28.36 -6.89
CA PRO A 135 -18.91 27.80 -6.81
C PRO A 135 -18.97 26.29 -6.66
N ASP A 136 -17.86 25.54 -6.84
CA ASP A 136 -17.88 24.08 -7.00
C ASP A 136 -16.57 23.39 -6.57
N ILE A 137 -15.78 24.03 -5.69
CA ILE A 137 -14.51 23.47 -5.25
C ILE A 137 -14.59 23.04 -3.79
N VAL A 138 -14.13 21.82 -3.54
CA VAL A 138 -13.94 21.26 -2.20
C VAL A 138 -12.43 21.04 -1.97
N ILE A 139 -11.93 21.61 -0.88
CA ILE A 139 -10.53 21.45 -0.46
C ILE A 139 -10.49 20.44 0.68
N PHE A 140 -9.68 19.40 0.53
CA PHE A 140 -9.41 18.41 1.56
C PHE A 140 -7.98 18.59 2.07
N ASP A 141 -7.83 18.63 3.40
CA ASP A 141 -6.53 18.76 4.06
C ASP A 141 -6.52 17.94 5.35
N PHE A 142 -5.92 16.76 5.29
CA PHE A 142 -5.88 15.83 6.43
C PHE A 142 -4.67 14.88 6.35
N LEU A 143 -4.33 14.26 7.46
CA LEU A 143 -3.36 13.17 7.50
C LEU A 143 -4.06 11.84 7.22
N GLY A 144 -3.64 11.17 6.16
CA GLY A 144 -4.09 9.83 5.80
C GLY A 144 -3.17 8.75 6.36
N LYS A 145 -3.32 7.51 5.87
CA LYS A 145 -2.49 6.36 6.26
C LYS A 145 -1.00 6.71 6.20
N ASP A 146 -0.24 6.23 7.19
CA ASP A 146 1.20 6.46 7.37
C ASP A 146 1.52 7.96 7.61
N SER A 147 0.55 8.71 8.17
CA SER A 147 0.62 10.16 8.43
C SER A 147 0.95 11.00 7.19
N ILE A 148 0.67 10.46 6.01
CA ILE A 148 0.88 11.17 4.75
C ILE A 148 -0.25 12.18 4.55
N ARG A 149 0.10 13.46 4.40
CA ARG A 149 -0.88 14.52 4.15
C ARG A 149 -1.61 14.29 2.84
N PHE A 150 -2.93 14.34 2.90
CA PHE A 150 -3.81 14.40 1.75
C PHE A 150 -4.27 15.85 1.60
N TYR A 151 -3.70 16.54 0.62
CA TYR A 151 -4.09 17.91 0.28
C TYR A 151 -4.53 17.95 -1.19
N LYS A 152 -5.82 18.18 -1.41
CA LYS A 152 -6.37 18.30 -2.76
C LYS A 152 -7.43 19.38 -2.81
N ARG A 153 -7.34 20.21 -3.85
CA ARG A 153 -8.35 21.17 -4.27
C ARG A 153 -9.09 20.55 -5.45
N ILE A 154 -10.34 20.17 -5.25
CA ILE A 154 -11.09 19.32 -6.18
C ILE A 154 -12.31 20.08 -6.68
N LYS A 155 -12.45 20.20 -8.00
CA LYS A 155 -13.70 20.59 -8.61
C LYS A 155 -14.69 19.45 -8.57
N VAL A 156 -15.88 19.68 -8.03
CA VAL A 156 -16.90 18.64 -7.81
C VAL A 156 -18.20 18.99 -8.55
N PRO A 157 -19.04 17.99 -8.90
CA PRO A 157 -20.39 18.26 -9.39
C PRO A 157 -21.18 19.09 -8.39
N LYS A 158 -22.08 19.96 -8.89
CA LYS A 158 -22.91 20.83 -8.04
C LYS A 158 -23.67 20.06 -6.95
N LEU A 159 -24.21 18.90 -7.27
CA LEU A 159 -24.86 18.02 -6.29
C LEU A 159 -23.92 17.64 -5.13
N ILE A 160 -22.70 17.25 -5.45
CA ILE A 160 -21.69 16.86 -4.44
C ILE A 160 -21.27 18.06 -3.61
N TYR A 161 -21.08 19.23 -4.23
CA TYR A 161 -20.81 20.49 -3.54
C TYR A 161 -21.91 20.82 -2.53
N THR A 162 -23.16 20.84 -2.98
CA THR A 162 -24.33 21.10 -2.10
C THR A 162 -24.47 20.06 -0.99
N ASN A 163 -24.11 18.80 -1.23
CA ASN A 163 -24.07 17.80 -0.17
C ASN A 163 -23.02 18.13 0.88
N PHE A 164 -21.83 18.58 0.49
CA PHE A 164 -20.82 19.03 1.45
C PHE A 164 -21.28 20.26 2.22
N GLU A 165 -21.94 21.24 1.58
CA GLU A 165 -22.53 22.40 2.29
C GLU A 165 -23.46 21.90 3.42
N LYS A 166 -24.41 21.01 3.11
CA LYS A 166 -25.34 20.44 4.09
C LYS A 166 -24.65 19.62 5.19
N LEU A 167 -23.60 18.89 4.83
CA LEU A 167 -22.88 18.00 5.76
C LEU A 167 -21.96 18.79 6.73
N LEU A 168 -21.51 19.97 6.33
CA LEU A 168 -20.67 20.85 7.14
C LEU A 168 -21.47 21.84 7.98
N ALA A 169 -22.71 22.18 7.54
CA ALA A 169 -23.52 23.19 8.19
C ALA A 169 -23.79 22.86 9.68
N ASN A 170 -23.61 23.86 10.52
CA ASN A 170 -23.90 23.83 11.98
C ASN A 170 -23.14 22.73 12.76
N LYS A 171 -22.00 22.26 12.23
CA LYS A 171 -21.15 21.28 12.90
C LYS A 171 -19.86 21.93 13.43
N LYS A 172 -19.36 21.43 14.57
CA LYS A 172 -18.04 21.80 15.10
C LYS A 172 -16.92 21.19 14.24
N GLY A 173 -15.74 21.80 14.23
CA GLY A 173 -14.57 21.32 13.46
C GLY A 173 -14.20 19.85 13.71
N SER A 174 -14.27 19.40 14.95
CA SER A 174 -13.99 18.01 15.36
C SER A 174 -15.10 16.99 15.01
N SER A 175 -16.28 17.45 14.55
CA SER A 175 -17.39 16.57 14.22
C SER A 175 -17.12 15.84 12.90
N GLN A 176 -17.59 14.59 12.80
CA GLN A 176 -17.52 13.82 11.55
C GLN A 176 -18.39 14.45 10.46
N VAL A 177 -17.85 14.53 9.24
CA VAL A 177 -18.61 14.95 8.05
C VAL A 177 -19.72 13.95 7.78
N PHE A 178 -19.38 12.67 7.72
CA PHE A 178 -20.28 11.55 7.46
C PHE A 178 -20.69 10.88 8.78
N SER A 179 -21.57 11.51 9.54
CA SER A 179 -21.92 11.08 10.89
C SER A 179 -22.88 9.89 10.98
N SER A 180 -23.52 9.51 9.86
CA SER A 180 -24.51 8.42 9.83
C SER A 180 -24.02 7.15 9.16
N ILE A 181 -22.74 7.10 8.75
CA ILE A 181 -22.14 5.97 8.05
C ILE A 181 -20.71 5.72 8.56
N ASN A 182 -20.26 4.49 8.45
CA ASN A 182 -18.91 4.07 8.76
C ASN A 182 -18.34 3.19 7.63
N SER A 183 -17.14 2.66 7.80
CA SER A 183 -16.49 1.81 6.80
C SER A 183 -17.24 0.51 6.51
N ALA A 184 -17.94 -0.05 7.50
CA ALA A 184 -18.77 -1.25 7.33
C ALA A 184 -19.98 -0.94 6.45
N ALA A 185 -20.73 0.13 6.75
CA ALA A 185 -21.89 0.54 5.96
C ALA A 185 -21.54 0.83 4.50
N ILE A 186 -20.36 1.42 4.23
CA ILE A 186 -19.88 1.65 2.87
C ILE A 186 -19.61 0.32 2.15
N ASN A 187 -18.95 -0.63 2.81
CA ASN A 187 -18.68 -1.93 2.19
C ASN A 187 -19.95 -2.77 2.02
N ASP A 188 -20.90 -2.70 2.94
CA ASP A 188 -22.16 -3.42 2.82
C ASP A 188 -23.01 -2.86 1.68
N TYR A 189 -23.07 -1.54 1.51
CA TYR A 189 -23.67 -0.93 0.33
C TYR A 189 -23.03 -1.40 -0.99
N LEU A 190 -21.70 -1.54 -1.02
CA LEU A 190 -21.01 -2.04 -2.21
C LEU A 190 -21.30 -3.50 -2.49
N LYS A 191 -21.53 -4.32 -1.47
CA LYS A 191 -21.92 -5.72 -1.62
C LYS A 191 -23.33 -5.91 -2.19
N GLU A 192 -24.19 -4.87 -2.16
CA GLU A 192 -25.50 -4.91 -2.87
C GLU A 192 -25.33 -5.07 -4.39
N PHE A 193 -24.21 -4.59 -4.96
CA PHE A 193 -23.90 -4.78 -6.38
C PHE A 193 -23.20 -6.11 -6.65
N ASP A 194 -22.30 -6.50 -5.77
CA ASP A 194 -21.58 -7.76 -5.86
C ASP A 194 -20.87 -8.06 -4.53
N LYS A 195 -20.96 -9.31 -4.07
CA LYS A 195 -20.35 -9.78 -2.79
C LYS A 195 -18.86 -9.47 -2.65
N ASP A 196 -18.17 -9.34 -3.78
CA ASP A 196 -16.73 -9.09 -3.84
C ASP A 196 -16.35 -7.61 -3.82
N PHE A 197 -17.31 -6.69 -3.95
CA PHE A 197 -17.01 -5.26 -4.02
C PHE A 197 -16.79 -4.66 -2.63
N THR A 198 -15.69 -3.95 -2.51
CA THR A 198 -15.31 -3.19 -1.32
C THR A 198 -14.64 -1.88 -1.74
N ALA A 199 -14.56 -0.92 -0.84
CA ALA A 199 -13.86 0.35 -1.08
C ALA A 199 -12.39 0.16 -1.52
N LYS A 200 -11.73 -0.93 -1.09
CA LYS A 200 -10.36 -1.27 -1.53
C LYS A 200 -10.32 -1.66 -3.01
N VAL A 201 -11.34 -2.36 -3.51
CA VAL A 201 -11.43 -2.76 -4.93
C VAL A 201 -11.53 -1.54 -5.83
N PHE A 202 -12.24 -0.48 -5.41
CA PHE A 202 -12.31 0.79 -6.15
C PHE A 202 -10.93 1.40 -6.39
N ARG A 203 -10.05 1.37 -5.40
CA ARG A 203 -8.69 1.90 -5.56
C ARG A 203 -7.85 1.06 -6.54
N THR A 204 -8.02 -0.27 -6.52
CA THR A 204 -7.34 -1.18 -7.47
C THR A 204 -7.86 -0.95 -8.88
N ARG A 205 -9.18 -0.82 -9.05
CA ARG A 205 -9.82 -0.47 -10.32
C ARG A 205 -9.31 0.87 -10.86
N LEU A 206 -9.36 1.91 -10.04
CA LEU A 206 -8.96 3.27 -10.43
C LEU A 206 -7.49 3.30 -10.87
N ALA A 207 -6.59 2.70 -10.09
CA ALA A 207 -5.17 2.61 -10.43
C ALA A 207 -4.93 1.90 -11.76
N SER A 208 -5.59 0.75 -11.96
CA SER A 208 -5.44 -0.06 -13.15
C SER A 208 -6.03 0.63 -14.38
N SER A 209 -7.20 1.27 -14.25
CA SER A 209 -7.82 2.03 -15.34
C SER A 209 -6.95 3.21 -15.78
N ILE A 210 -6.43 3.99 -14.83
CA ILE A 210 -5.56 5.13 -15.14
C ILE A 210 -4.27 4.65 -15.84
N MET A 211 -3.67 3.56 -15.34
CA MET A 211 -2.47 2.99 -15.95
C MET A 211 -2.76 2.50 -17.36
N PHE A 212 -3.86 1.78 -17.56
CA PHE A 212 -4.26 1.27 -18.87
C PHE A 212 -4.43 2.39 -19.89
N GLU A 213 -5.20 3.43 -19.56
CA GLU A 213 -5.42 4.57 -20.45
C GLU A 213 -4.13 5.37 -20.67
N ALA A 214 -3.30 5.55 -19.64
CA ALA A 214 -2.05 6.27 -19.79
C ALA A 214 -1.07 5.54 -20.72
N LEU A 215 -0.97 4.20 -20.61
CA LEU A 215 -0.08 3.41 -21.46
C LEU A 215 -0.61 3.18 -22.88
N LYS A 216 -1.94 3.20 -23.08
CA LYS A 216 -2.56 3.06 -24.40
C LYS A 216 -2.09 4.10 -25.41
N SER A 217 -1.85 5.32 -24.95
CA SER A 217 -1.36 6.44 -25.79
C SER A 217 0.16 6.49 -25.95
N VAL A 218 0.91 5.67 -25.19
CA VAL A 218 2.38 5.69 -25.21
C VAL A 218 2.91 4.85 -26.36
N LYS A 219 3.54 5.52 -27.33
CA LYS A 219 4.33 4.86 -28.38
C LYS A 219 5.77 4.77 -27.92
N VAL A 220 6.31 3.55 -27.86
CA VAL A 220 7.71 3.31 -27.57
C VAL A 220 8.40 3.08 -28.91
N PRO A 221 9.36 3.95 -29.31
CA PRO A 221 10.12 3.73 -30.53
C PRO A 221 10.88 2.40 -30.49
N GLU A 222 11.00 1.73 -31.62
CA GLU A 222 11.80 0.52 -31.72
C GLU A 222 13.27 0.82 -31.36
N GLY A 223 13.90 -0.08 -30.62
CA GLY A 223 15.26 0.13 -30.13
C GLY A 223 15.40 1.10 -28.95
N SER A 224 14.28 1.51 -28.33
CA SER A 224 14.31 2.36 -27.13
C SER A 224 15.17 1.76 -26.02
N THR A 225 16.01 2.59 -25.43
CA THR A 225 16.85 2.22 -24.29
C THR A 225 16.02 1.93 -23.02
N LYS A 226 16.63 1.23 -22.04
CA LYS A 226 16.02 1.05 -20.72
C LYS A 226 15.63 2.39 -20.05
N ALA A 227 16.44 3.43 -20.26
CA ALA A 227 16.17 4.76 -19.70
C ALA A 227 14.92 5.40 -20.31
N GLU A 228 14.73 5.27 -21.61
CA GLU A 228 13.55 5.76 -22.33
C GLU A 228 12.29 4.96 -21.94
N THR A 229 12.38 3.64 -21.94
CA THR A 229 11.30 2.77 -21.46
C THR A 229 10.84 3.18 -20.05
N LYS A 230 11.79 3.38 -19.13
CA LYS A 230 11.51 3.82 -17.77
C LYS A 230 10.87 5.20 -17.70
N LYS A 231 11.30 6.13 -18.55
CA LYS A 231 10.71 7.47 -18.68
C LYS A 231 9.22 7.40 -19.04
N TYR A 232 8.87 6.67 -20.10
CA TYR A 232 7.49 6.51 -20.54
C TYR A 232 6.62 5.88 -19.46
N PHE A 233 7.10 4.81 -18.86
CA PHE A 233 6.40 4.11 -17.79
C PHE A 233 6.21 4.98 -16.55
N ASN A 234 7.27 5.66 -16.09
CA ASN A 234 7.21 6.49 -14.89
C ASN A 234 6.22 7.65 -15.04
N LYS A 235 6.12 8.25 -16.23
CA LYS A 235 5.14 9.29 -16.53
C LYS A 235 3.70 8.78 -16.39
N ALA A 236 3.43 7.56 -16.85
CA ALA A 236 2.13 6.92 -16.67
C ALA A 236 1.86 6.59 -15.18
N ASN A 237 2.83 5.99 -14.49
CA ASN A 237 2.70 5.57 -13.10
C ASN A 237 2.64 6.76 -12.13
N ALA A 238 3.28 7.88 -12.44
CA ALA A 238 3.18 9.10 -11.64
C ALA A 238 1.73 9.59 -11.53
N LYS A 239 0.95 9.54 -12.63
CA LYS A 239 -0.48 9.87 -12.63
C LYS A 239 -1.28 8.99 -11.66
N VAL A 240 -0.98 7.68 -11.65
CA VAL A 240 -1.62 6.74 -10.71
C VAL A 240 -1.26 7.07 -9.27
N ALA A 241 0.03 7.30 -9.01
CA ALA A 241 0.52 7.59 -7.67
C ALA A 241 -0.04 8.91 -7.12
N GLU A 242 -0.20 9.92 -7.97
CA GLU A 242 -0.79 11.21 -7.63
C GLU A 242 -2.27 11.09 -7.25
N ILE A 243 -3.06 10.39 -8.07
CA ILE A 243 -4.50 10.18 -7.78
C ILE A 243 -4.69 9.40 -6.48
N LEU A 244 -3.90 8.35 -6.26
CA LEU A 244 -3.97 7.53 -5.03
C LEU A 244 -3.29 8.18 -3.82
N ASN A 245 -2.73 9.39 -3.96
CA ASN A 245 -1.95 10.08 -2.92
C ASN A 245 -0.78 9.26 -2.40
N HIS A 246 -0.10 8.53 -3.28
CA HIS A 246 1.16 7.88 -2.95
C HIS A 246 2.31 8.90 -3.05
N THR A 247 2.33 9.84 -2.14
CA THR A 247 3.37 10.88 -2.05
C THR A 247 4.49 10.42 -1.14
N ARG A 248 5.64 11.09 -1.25
CA ARG A 248 6.77 10.91 -0.36
C ARG A 248 7.45 12.25 -0.11
N ASN A 249 8.06 12.38 1.05
CA ASN A 249 8.97 13.48 1.29
C ASN A 249 10.18 13.35 0.38
N VAL A 250 10.53 14.46 -0.29
CA VAL A 250 11.69 14.47 -1.18
C VAL A 250 12.95 14.48 -0.35
N SER A 251 13.67 13.36 -0.31
CA SER A 251 14.92 13.28 0.43
C SER A 251 16.01 14.15 -0.22
N LYS A 252 16.94 14.68 0.59
CA LYS A 252 18.12 15.41 0.11
C LYS A 252 18.89 14.59 -0.94
N LYS A 253 19.05 13.29 -0.70
CA LYS A 253 19.72 12.36 -1.63
C LYS A 253 19.01 12.27 -3.00
N ALA A 254 17.68 12.32 -3.02
CA ALA A 254 16.93 12.30 -4.28
C ALA A 254 17.11 13.62 -5.07
N GLN A 255 17.09 14.77 -4.38
CA GLN A 255 17.39 16.07 -5.00
C GLN A 255 18.82 16.13 -5.52
N GLU A 256 19.79 15.68 -4.74
CA GLU A 256 21.20 15.61 -5.17
C GLU A 256 21.39 14.69 -6.37
N SER A 257 20.65 13.58 -6.45
CA SER A 257 20.70 12.67 -7.61
C SER A 257 20.20 13.34 -8.90
N VAL A 258 19.21 14.22 -8.83
CA VAL A 258 18.76 15.01 -9.99
C VAL A 258 19.82 16.05 -10.34
N LYS A 259 20.32 16.82 -9.36
CA LYS A 259 21.38 17.83 -9.58
C LYS A 259 22.62 17.25 -10.24
N LYS A 260 23.09 16.08 -9.81
CA LYS A 260 24.22 15.38 -10.44
C LYS A 260 24.00 15.06 -11.91
N GLU A 261 22.79 14.67 -12.31
CA GLU A 261 22.49 14.44 -13.73
C GLU A 261 22.39 15.75 -14.51
N GLU A 262 21.88 16.82 -13.89
CA GLU A 262 21.85 18.16 -14.49
C GLU A 262 23.26 18.73 -14.71
N GLU A 263 24.16 18.51 -13.76
CA GLU A 263 25.58 18.89 -13.87
C GLU A 263 26.25 18.16 -15.03
N LYS A 264 26.09 16.83 -15.10
CA LYS A 264 26.59 16.03 -16.24
C LYS A 264 26.01 16.51 -17.59
N LEU A 265 24.72 16.84 -17.63
CA LEU A 265 24.11 17.37 -18.82
C LEU A 265 24.74 18.72 -19.24
N LYS A 266 25.08 19.58 -18.29
CA LYS A 266 25.79 20.85 -18.55
C LYS A 266 27.19 20.59 -19.10
N GLU A 267 27.92 19.62 -18.54
CA GLU A 267 29.24 19.20 -19.01
C GLU A 267 29.17 18.69 -20.46
N TYR A 268 28.30 17.76 -20.76
CA TYR A 268 28.09 17.24 -22.11
C TYR A 268 27.74 18.33 -23.13
N LYS A 269 26.91 19.30 -22.76
CA LYS A 269 26.57 20.44 -23.62
C LYS A 269 27.78 21.36 -23.87
N LYS A 270 28.68 21.54 -22.88
CA LYS A 270 29.91 22.31 -23.06
C LYS A 270 30.86 21.57 -24.01
N GLU A 271 31.03 20.26 -23.81
CA GLU A 271 31.85 19.41 -24.65
C GLU A 271 31.33 19.40 -26.11
N LEU A 272 29.98 19.31 -26.28
CA LEU A 272 29.36 19.37 -27.62
C LEU A 272 29.76 20.66 -28.38
N LYS A 273 29.62 21.81 -27.72
CA LYS A 273 30.00 23.11 -28.30
C LYS A 273 31.47 23.19 -28.67
N GLN A 274 32.35 22.48 -27.95
CA GLN A 274 33.79 22.43 -28.30
C GLN A 274 34.04 21.54 -29.50
N LEU A 275 33.39 20.38 -29.59
CA LEU A 275 33.49 19.47 -30.73
C LEU A 275 32.95 20.12 -32.01
N GLU A 276 31.80 20.81 -31.92
CA GLU A 276 31.22 21.57 -33.03
C GLU A 276 32.19 22.62 -33.60
N LYS A 277 32.90 23.37 -32.72
CA LYS A 277 33.88 24.36 -33.09
C LYS A 277 35.14 23.74 -33.77
N THR A 278 35.45 22.48 -33.45
CA THR A 278 36.65 21.78 -33.98
C THR A 278 36.30 20.83 -35.13
N GLY A 279 35.05 20.79 -35.61
CA GLY A 279 34.60 19.94 -36.71
C GLY A 279 34.67 18.43 -36.41
N LYS A 280 34.74 18.02 -35.17
CA LYS A 280 34.79 16.61 -34.73
C LYS A 280 33.42 15.97 -34.70
N PRO A 281 33.31 14.64 -34.88
CA PRO A 281 32.01 13.93 -34.79
C PRO A 281 31.30 14.14 -33.47
N THR A 282 29.99 14.49 -33.49
CA THR A 282 29.18 14.83 -32.32
C THR A 282 28.15 13.76 -31.93
N ALA A 283 27.82 12.85 -32.86
CA ALA A 283 26.71 11.89 -32.70
C ALA A 283 26.76 11.04 -31.41
N GLY A 284 27.95 10.66 -30.94
CA GLY A 284 28.10 9.91 -29.68
C GLY A 284 27.74 10.75 -28.44
N LEU A 285 28.08 12.04 -28.47
CA LEU A 285 27.82 12.96 -27.37
C LEU A 285 26.36 13.45 -27.36
N GLU A 286 25.75 13.62 -28.52
CA GLU A 286 24.32 13.91 -28.67
C GLU A 286 23.46 12.81 -28.06
N LYS A 287 23.82 11.52 -28.29
CA LYS A 287 23.17 10.37 -27.62
C LYS A 287 23.33 10.41 -26.10
N LYS A 288 24.50 10.80 -25.58
CA LYS A 288 24.72 10.96 -24.13
C LYS A 288 23.86 12.10 -23.55
N ILE A 289 23.72 13.21 -24.26
CA ILE A 289 22.90 14.35 -23.90
C ILE A 289 21.44 13.93 -23.82
N GLU A 290 20.93 13.24 -24.84
CA GLU A 290 19.53 12.79 -24.88
C GLU A 290 19.26 11.76 -23.78
N SER A 291 20.18 10.83 -23.56
CA SER A 291 20.07 9.88 -22.43
C SER A 291 20.07 10.58 -21.06
N ALA A 292 20.87 11.63 -20.87
CA ALA A 292 20.91 12.40 -19.63
C ALA A 292 19.59 13.18 -19.42
N LYS A 293 19.05 13.82 -20.47
CA LYS A 293 17.72 14.47 -20.42
C LYS A 293 16.63 13.49 -20.00
N ASN A 294 16.59 12.31 -20.62
CA ASN A 294 15.61 11.26 -20.32
C ASN A 294 15.71 10.77 -18.86
N ARG A 295 16.95 10.66 -18.32
CA ARG A 295 17.15 10.30 -16.90
C ARG A 295 16.68 11.40 -15.94
N ILE A 296 16.93 12.69 -16.28
CA ILE A 296 16.46 13.83 -15.47
C ILE A 296 14.94 13.86 -15.43
N GLU A 297 14.29 13.78 -16.59
CA GLU A 297 12.83 13.78 -16.69
C GLU A 297 12.23 12.60 -15.90
N ALA A 298 12.72 11.37 -16.11
CA ALA A 298 12.24 10.19 -15.40
C ALA A 298 12.41 10.28 -13.87
N LYS A 299 13.48 10.92 -13.38
CA LYS A 299 13.70 11.15 -11.95
C LYS A 299 12.79 12.25 -11.41
N THR A 300 12.59 13.32 -12.16
CA THR A 300 11.77 14.48 -11.76
C THR A 300 10.31 14.11 -11.69
N ASP A 301 9.78 13.37 -12.65
CA ASP A 301 8.38 12.90 -12.70
C ASP A 301 7.98 12.11 -11.46
N VAL A 302 8.94 11.41 -10.84
CA VAL A 302 8.69 10.58 -9.67
C VAL A 302 9.26 11.15 -8.36
N LEU A 303 9.77 12.38 -8.39
CA LEU A 303 10.47 12.94 -7.23
C LEU A 303 9.58 13.05 -6.00
N LYS A 304 8.33 13.48 -6.18
CA LYS A 304 7.33 13.69 -5.13
C LYS A 304 6.39 12.51 -4.89
N VAL A 305 6.47 11.45 -5.71
CA VAL A 305 5.54 10.32 -5.65
C VAL A 305 6.25 9.00 -5.36
N ALA A 306 5.57 8.12 -4.61
CA ALA A 306 6.03 6.77 -4.30
C ALA A 306 5.43 5.77 -5.31
N ILE A 307 6.01 5.73 -6.52
CA ILE A 307 5.50 4.91 -7.64
C ILE A 307 5.54 3.39 -7.38
N SER A 308 6.44 2.93 -6.50
CA SER A 308 6.56 1.51 -6.16
C SER A 308 5.29 0.98 -5.47
N THR A 309 4.66 1.77 -4.61
CA THR A 309 3.43 1.37 -3.91
C THR A 309 2.28 1.11 -4.88
N SER A 310 2.08 1.99 -5.88
CA SER A 310 1.07 1.82 -6.92
C SER A 310 1.33 0.56 -7.73
N LEU A 311 2.57 0.40 -8.20
CA LEU A 311 3.00 -0.69 -9.05
C LEU A 311 2.87 -2.05 -8.35
N THR A 312 3.26 -2.13 -7.08
CA THR A 312 3.29 -3.40 -6.35
C THR A 312 1.91 -3.85 -5.88
N ASN A 313 0.99 -2.92 -5.59
CA ASN A 313 -0.22 -3.24 -4.83
C ASN A 313 -1.55 -2.92 -5.55
N TYR A 314 -1.57 -1.96 -6.49
CA TYR A 314 -2.81 -1.44 -7.05
C TYR A 314 -2.95 -1.59 -8.57
N ILE A 315 -1.84 -1.53 -9.32
CA ILE A 315 -1.86 -1.68 -10.77
C ILE A 315 -1.87 -3.17 -11.11
N ASP A 316 -2.81 -3.60 -11.93
CA ASP A 316 -2.81 -4.96 -12.47
C ASP A 316 -1.54 -5.18 -13.32
N PRO A 317 -0.66 -6.13 -12.93
CA PRO A 317 0.61 -6.33 -13.62
C PRO A 317 0.45 -6.72 -15.09
N ARG A 318 -0.69 -7.35 -15.45
CA ARG A 318 -0.96 -7.75 -16.83
C ARG A 318 -1.07 -6.56 -17.78
N ILE A 319 -1.48 -5.38 -17.31
CA ILE A 319 -1.52 -4.15 -18.11
C ILE A 319 -0.11 -3.79 -18.58
N VAL A 320 0.85 -3.81 -17.66
CA VAL A 320 2.25 -3.44 -17.94
C VAL A 320 2.93 -4.49 -18.81
N ILE A 321 2.66 -5.77 -18.52
CA ILE A 321 3.22 -6.90 -19.26
C ILE A 321 2.71 -6.92 -20.73
N ALA A 322 1.39 -6.78 -20.92
CA ALA A 322 0.81 -6.73 -22.26
C ALA A 322 1.31 -5.52 -23.05
N TRP A 323 1.43 -4.36 -22.41
CA TRP A 323 2.00 -3.16 -23.01
C TRP A 323 3.46 -3.39 -23.43
N SER A 324 4.28 -3.95 -22.56
CA SER A 324 5.69 -4.29 -22.85
C SER A 324 5.78 -5.25 -24.04
N LYS A 325 5.03 -6.35 -24.04
CA LYS A 325 4.99 -7.34 -25.13
C LYS A 325 4.47 -6.75 -26.46
N LYS A 326 3.57 -5.77 -26.39
CA LYS A 326 3.00 -5.11 -27.59
C LYS A 326 3.95 -4.09 -28.20
N THR A 327 4.69 -3.35 -27.38
CA THR A 327 5.55 -2.24 -27.82
C THR A 327 7.01 -2.61 -27.95
N GLY A 328 7.43 -3.81 -27.52
CA GLY A 328 8.83 -4.20 -27.42
C GLY A 328 9.59 -3.51 -26.28
N ALA A 329 8.90 -2.82 -25.37
CA ALA A 329 9.50 -2.15 -24.24
C ALA A 329 10.15 -3.16 -23.28
N ASP A 330 11.37 -2.86 -22.81
CA ASP A 330 12.11 -3.75 -21.89
C ASP A 330 11.46 -3.75 -20.49
N LEU A 331 10.79 -4.84 -20.16
CA LEU A 331 10.12 -5.00 -18.86
C LEU A 331 11.10 -4.95 -17.67
N THR A 332 12.38 -5.34 -17.88
CA THR A 332 13.41 -5.28 -16.83
C THR A 332 13.83 -3.85 -16.45
N ALA A 333 13.47 -2.86 -17.28
CA ALA A 333 13.61 -1.46 -16.92
C ALA A 333 12.57 -0.99 -15.88
N ILE A 334 11.46 -1.74 -15.76
CA ILE A 334 10.29 -1.40 -14.94
C ILE A 334 10.21 -2.29 -13.70
N TYR A 335 10.30 -3.61 -13.90
CA TYR A 335 10.20 -4.60 -12.83
C TYR A 335 11.60 -5.01 -12.36
N THR A 336 11.81 -4.92 -11.05
CA THR A 336 12.96 -5.55 -10.39
C THR A 336 12.79 -7.07 -10.38
N ASP A 337 13.86 -7.81 -10.13
CA ASP A 337 13.83 -9.27 -10.03
C ASP A 337 12.77 -9.75 -9.01
N ALA A 338 12.64 -9.05 -7.89
CA ALA A 338 11.61 -9.33 -6.88
C ALA A 338 10.19 -9.16 -7.43
N LEU A 339 9.95 -8.13 -8.26
CA LEU A 339 8.65 -7.94 -8.90
C LEU A 339 8.40 -8.94 -10.02
N MET A 340 9.44 -9.32 -10.78
CA MET A 340 9.33 -10.39 -11.78
C MET A 340 8.92 -11.71 -11.14
N LYS A 341 9.52 -12.07 -10.02
CA LYS A 341 9.16 -13.26 -9.24
C LYS A 341 7.74 -13.16 -8.68
N LYS A 342 7.40 -12.04 -8.03
CA LYS A 342 6.05 -11.79 -7.48
C LYS A 342 4.96 -11.92 -8.54
N PHE A 343 5.20 -11.40 -9.74
CA PHE A 343 4.23 -11.40 -10.84
C PHE A 343 4.45 -12.52 -11.85
N LYS A 344 5.15 -13.59 -11.47
CA LYS A 344 5.39 -14.76 -12.31
C LYS A 344 4.09 -15.28 -12.93
N TRP A 345 3.03 -15.41 -12.14
CA TRP A 345 1.70 -15.82 -12.58
C TRP A 345 1.18 -14.96 -13.75
N ALA A 346 1.38 -13.65 -13.69
CA ALA A 346 0.94 -12.73 -14.73
C ALA A 346 1.85 -12.79 -15.98
N LEU A 347 3.16 -12.99 -15.80
CA LEU A 347 4.11 -13.15 -16.91
C LEU A 347 3.80 -14.37 -17.77
N GLU A 348 3.38 -15.46 -17.12
CA GLU A 348 3.06 -16.74 -17.78
C GLU A 348 1.73 -16.69 -18.51
N THR A 349 0.74 -15.93 -18.01
CA THR A 349 -0.63 -15.94 -18.51
C THR A 349 -0.99 -14.76 -19.41
N THR A 350 -0.13 -13.75 -19.54
CA THR A 350 -0.43 -12.53 -20.30
C THR A 350 0.34 -12.49 -21.62
N ASP A 351 -0.37 -12.38 -22.72
CA ASP A 351 0.17 -12.16 -24.07
C ASP A 351 0.04 -10.69 -24.51
N LYS A 352 0.51 -10.38 -25.74
CA LYS A 352 0.41 -9.04 -26.33
C LYS A 352 -1.03 -8.62 -26.70
N LYS A 353 -1.98 -9.55 -26.78
CA LYS A 353 -3.38 -9.31 -27.12
C LYS A 353 -4.22 -9.05 -25.87
N TRP A 354 -3.72 -9.40 -24.70
CA TRP A 354 -4.44 -9.21 -23.45
C TRP A 354 -4.85 -7.74 -23.24
N ASN A 355 -6.10 -7.53 -22.85
CA ASN A 355 -6.67 -6.21 -22.70
C ASN A 355 -7.43 -6.11 -21.38
N TRP A 356 -7.18 -5.06 -20.62
CA TRP A 356 -7.77 -4.79 -19.32
C TRP A 356 -9.31 -4.79 -19.34
N LEU A 357 -9.89 -4.23 -20.40
CA LEU A 357 -11.36 -4.05 -20.52
C LEU A 357 -12.06 -5.27 -21.12
N THR A 358 -11.45 -5.89 -22.14
CA THR A 358 -12.15 -6.84 -23.01
C THR A 358 -11.74 -8.30 -22.84
N SER A 359 -10.56 -8.59 -22.27
CA SER A 359 -10.17 -10.00 -22.06
C SER A 359 -11.13 -10.69 -21.07
N PRO A 360 -11.42 -11.99 -21.25
CA PRO A 360 -12.24 -12.75 -20.32
C PRO A 360 -11.73 -12.64 -18.86
N LEU A 361 -12.64 -12.68 -17.89
CA LEU A 361 -12.27 -12.79 -16.48
C LEU A 361 -11.69 -14.19 -16.24
N GLN A 362 -10.69 -14.26 -15.35
CA GLN A 362 -10.04 -15.51 -14.96
C GLN A 362 -10.36 -15.80 -13.48
N GLY A 363 -10.62 -17.07 -13.16
CA GLY A 363 -11.00 -17.52 -11.81
C GLY A 363 -12.33 -18.28 -11.82
N ASN A 364 -12.74 -18.84 -10.68
CA ASN A 364 -13.87 -19.77 -10.57
C ASN A 364 -15.10 -19.37 -11.40
N GLN A 365 -15.71 -20.33 -12.04
CA GLN A 365 -16.91 -20.20 -12.91
C GLN A 365 -18.13 -19.57 -12.21
N ASP A 366 -18.08 -19.33 -10.90
CA ASP A 366 -19.13 -18.67 -10.10
C ASP A 366 -19.20 -17.13 -10.29
N LEU A 367 -18.40 -16.57 -11.22
CA LEU A 367 -18.37 -15.12 -11.51
C LEU A 367 -19.23 -14.73 -12.73
N GLU A 368 -20.10 -15.60 -13.20
CA GLU A 368 -21.09 -15.22 -14.22
C GLU A 368 -22.09 -14.20 -13.63
N PRO A 369 -22.38 -13.10 -14.31
CA PRO A 369 -23.46 -12.22 -13.88
C PRO A 369 -24.76 -13.00 -13.95
N SER A 370 -25.52 -13.06 -12.87
CA SER A 370 -26.91 -13.47 -12.96
C SER A 370 -27.64 -12.49 -13.90
N GLU A 371 -27.84 -12.91 -15.13
CA GLU A 371 -28.82 -12.30 -16.01
C GLU A 371 -30.19 -12.58 -15.44
N ASN A 372 -30.63 -11.76 -14.49
CA ASN A 372 -32.05 -11.63 -14.16
C ASN A 372 -32.22 -10.53 -13.08
N HIS A 373 -32.25 -9.29 -13.52
CA HIS A 373 -33.03 -8.27 -12.86
C HIS A 373 -33.76 -7.42 -13.91
N GLY A 374 -34.60 -8.10 -14.66
CA GLY A 374 -35.74 -7.49 -15.33
C GLY A 374 -36.99 -7.81 -14.54
N ASN A 375 -37.62 -6.75 -14.00
CA ASN A 375 -39.00 -6.69 -13.56
C ASN A 375 -39.50 -7.73 -12.53
N THR A 376 -39.44 -7.38 -11.26
CA THR A 376 -40.58 -7.55 -10.35
C THR A 376 -40.52 -6.52 -9.22
N VAL A 377 -41.04 -5.34 -9.49
CA VAL A 377 -41.60 -4.49 -8.44
C VAL A 377 -42.95 -5.08 -8.12
N ASN A 378 -43.06 -5.83 -7.01
CA ASN A 378 -44.31 -5.89 -6.24
C ASN A 378 -44.12 -6.70 -4.94
N ASN A 379 -44.51 -6.06 -3.84
CA ASN A 379 -44.87 -6.66 -2.56
C ASN A 379 -43.75 -7.16 -1.64
N ILE A 380 -43.05 -6.23 -1.00
CA ILE A 380 -42.54 -6.49 0.35
C ILE A 380 -43.24 -5.54 1.32
N LYS A 381 -44.07 -6.13 2.21
CA LYS A 381 -44.66 -5.45 3.36
C LYS A 381 -43.53 -4.89 4.23
N PRO A 382 -43.73 -3.73 4.87
CA PRO A 382 -42.71 -3.14 5.75
C PRO A 382 -42.56 -4.01 7.01
N GLU A 383 -41.43 -4.63 7.18
CA GLU A 383 -41.04 -5.18 8.47
C GLU A 383 -40.70 -4.06 9.44
N LYS A 384 -41.14 -4.27 10.69
CA LYS A 384 -41.06 -3.34 11.81
C LYS A 384 -39.58 -2.93 12.07
N PRO A 385 -39.32 -1.71 12.54
CA PRO A 385 -37.98 -1.23 12.86
C PRO A 385 -37.36 -2.06 13.99
N ILE A 386 -36.21 -2.61 13.76
CA ILE A 386 -35.38 -3.29 14.76
C ILE A 386 -34.79 -2.22 15.67
N ASN A 387 -35.29 -2.17 16.93
CA ASN A 387 -34.81 -1.32 17.99
C ASN A 387 -33.41 -1.76 18.44
N TYR A 388 -32.35 -1.08 18.02
CA TYR A 388 -31.00 -1.20 18.58
C TYR A 388 -30.86 -0.32 19.84
N HIS A 389 -31.54 -0.67 20.91
CA HIS A 389 -31.24 -0.20 22.25
C HIS A 389 -31.48 -1.32 23.26
N LYS A 390 -30.42 -2.10 23.52
CA LYS A 390 -30.19 -2.73 24.82
C LYS A 390 -28.69 -2.75 25.10
N SER A 391 -28.28 -1.71 25.80
CA SER A 391 -27.03 -1.64 26.53
C SER A 391 -26.94 -2.82 27.51
N ARG A 392 -25.95 -3.68 27.36
CA ARG A 392 -25.53 -4.54 28.46
C ARG A 392 -24.71 -3.71 29.43
N SER A 393 -25.28 -3.59 30.64
CA SER A 393 -24.63 -3.01 31.79
C SER A 393 -23.29 -3.65 32.06
N VAL A 394 -22.20 -2.86 31.90
CA VAL A 394 -20.89 -3.20 32.37
C VAL A 394 -20.85 -3.08 33.86
N LYS A 395 -20.67 -4.18 34.58
CA LYS A 395 -20.36 -4.17 36.03
C LYS A 395 -19.09 -3.37 36.23
N LYS A 396 -19.19 -2.32 37.06
CA LYS A 396 -18.00 -1.61 37.59
C LYS A 396 -17.12 -2.62 38.32
N LEU A 397 -15.95 -2.86 37.79
CA LEU A 397 -14.83 -3.42 38.53
C LEU A 397 -14.10 -2.25 39.19
N THR A 398 -13.91 -2.39 40.48
CA THR A 398 -13.29 -1.45 41.40
C THR A 398 -11.87 -1.10 41.00
N ASP A 399 -11.52 0.16 41.18
CA ASP A 399 -10.19 0.75 41.01
C ASP A 399 -9.13 0.02 41.82
N ASP A 400 -8.33 -0.78 41.10
CA ASP A 400 -6.95 -1.10 41.49
C ASP A 400 -6.04 -0.68 40.33
N LYS A 401 -5.56 0.56 40.42
CA LYS A 401 -4.49 1.06 39.53
C LYS A 401 -3.20 0.33 39.89
N PRO A 402 -2.60 -0.43 38.98
CA PRO A 402 -1.22 -0.89 39.19
C PRO A 402 -0.31 0.35 39.27
N LYS A 403 0.43 0.46 40.35
CA LYS A 403 1.47 1.46 40.53
C LYS A 403 2.46 1.34 39.34
N ARG A 404 2.63 2.45 38.63
CA ARG A 404 3.69 2.58 37.61
C ARG A 404 5.03 2.24 38.28
N PRO A 405 5.85 1.33 37.71
CA PRO A 405 7.21 1.16 38.15
C PRO A 405 7.94 2.48 38.00
N GLY A 406 8.66 2.88 39.04
CA GLY A 406 9.40 4.12 39.08
C GLY A 406 10.32 4.25 37.86
N LYS A 407 10.47 5.47 37.36
CA LYS A 407 11.45 5.86 36.35
C LYS A 407 12.87 5.51 36.83
N GLY A 408 13.27 4.26 36.62
CA GLY A 408 14.67 3.91 36.61
C GLY A 408 15.30 4.60 35.40
N LYS A 409 16.32 5.41 35.62
CA LYS A 409 17.14 5.96 34.57
C LYS A 409 17.75 4.81 33.77
N LEU A 410 17.19 4.51 32.61
CA LEU A 410 17.81 3.66 31.60
C LEU A 410 19.10 4.38 31.17
N SER A 411 20.24 3.78 31.48
CA SER A 411 21.51 4.36 31.07
C SER A 411 21.72 4.14 29.57
N ASN A 412 21.94 5.23 28.85
CA ASN A 412 22.11 5.28 27.39
C ASN A 412 23.46 4.71 26.91
N LYS A 413 23.87 3.52 27.31
CA LYS A 413 25.15 2.94 26.85
C LYS A 413 24.90 1.62 26.17
N ILE A 414 24.74 1.65 24.85
CA ILE A 414 24.28 0.42 24.19
C ILE A 414 25.21 -0.15 23.16
N PHE A 415 25.98 0.54 22.47
CA PHE A 415 26.85 -0.03 21.45
C PHE A 415 28.17 0.71 21.33
N ILE A 416 29.21 0.00 20.89
CA ILE A 416 30.58 0.51 20.74
C ILE A 416 30.70 1.65 19.72
N GLN A 417 29.70 1.86 18.89
CA GLN A 417 29.47 3.10 18.11
C GLN A 417 27.99 3.22 17.87
N GLN A 418 27.37 3.94 18.75
CA GLN A 418 25.94 3.97 18.89
C GLN A 418 25.24 4.71 17.78
N PRO A 419 24.19 4.15 17.21
CA PRO A 419 23.10 4.98 16.78
C PRO A 419 22.41 5.54 18.04
N LYS A 420 22.26 6.83 18.12
CA LYS A 420 21.54 7.52 19.21
C LYS A 420 20.07 7.14 19.26
N ASN A 421 19.60 6.42 18.23
CA ASN A 421 18.23 5.98 18.02
C ASN A 421 18.22 4.78 17.08
N ILE A 422 17.28 3.83 17.24
CA ILE A 422 17.05 2.71 16.31
C ILE A 422 16.87 3.18 14.85
N ALA A 423 16.28 4.35 14.64
CA ALA A 423 16.16 4.97 13.33
C ALA A 423 17.51 5.32 12.67
N ASP A 424 18.59 5.41 13.44
CA ASP A 424 19.93 5.72 12.96
C ASP A 424 20.75 4.46 12.61
N VAL A 425 20.26 3.27 12.96
CA VAL A 425 20.85 2.00 12.53
C VAL A 425 20.66 1.89 11.02
N LYS A 426 21.75 1.94 10.29
CA LYS A 426 21.74 1.62 8.85
C LYS A 426 21.53 0.12 8.69
N VAL A 427 20.29 -0.26 8.77
CA VAL A 427 19.82 -1.62 8.55
C VAL A 427 20.12 -1.97 7.10
N GLY A 428 20.94 -2.98 6.86
CA GLY A 428 21.20 -3.51 5.52
C GLY A 428 22.63 -3.56 5.05
N SER A 429 23.61 -3.36 5.93
CA SER A 429 24.98 -3.62 5.55
C SER A 429 25.42 -5.04 5.97
N LEU A 430 26.23 -5.70 5.15
CA LEU A 430 26.89 -6.96 5.49
C LEU A 430 27.70 -6.84 6.82
N LYS A 431 28.10 -5.62 7.17
CA LYS A 431 28.83 -5.31 8.40
C LYS A 431 27.93 -5.45 9.63
N ASP A 432 26.66 -5.06 9.55
CA ASP A 432 25.70 -5.14 10.64
C ASP A 432 25.30 -6.61 10.90
N TRP A 433 25.21 -7.43 9.83
CA TRP A 433 25.04 -8.87 9.94
C TRP A 433 26.21 -9.57 10.61
N LYS A 434 27.43 -9.23 10.23
CA LYS A 434 28.64 -9.77 10.85
C LYS A 434 28.72 -9.39 12.34
N LEU A 435 28.25 -8.20 12.69
CA LEU A 435 28.15 -7.78 14.09
C LEU A 435 27.13 -8.62 14.86
N LEU A 436 25.98 -8.89 14.24
CA LEU A 436 24.89 -9.69 14.83
C LEU A 436 25.31 -11.16 15.05
N VAL A 437 25.99 -11.74 14.08
CA VAL A 437 26.57 -13.09 14.19
C VAL A 437 27.62 -13.14 15.29
N ASN A 438 28.50 -12.16 15.36
CA ASN A 438 29.52 -12.05 16.41
C ASN A 438 28.90 -11.89 17.80
N LEU A 439 27.77 -11.19 17.91
CA LEU A 439 26.93 -11.11 19.12
C LEU A 439 26.37 -12.47 19.51
N CYS A 440 25.87 -13.24 18.55
CA CYS A 440 25.32 -14.58 18.80
C CYS A 440 26.42 -15.59 19.21
N GLU A 441 27.60 -15.50 18.60
CA GLU A 441 28.74 -16.41 18.84
C GLU A 441 29.47 -16.10 20.16
N ASN A 442 29.42 -14.85 20.61
CA ASN A 442 30.17 -14.37 21.80
C ASN A 442 29.27 -13.60 22.77
N PRO A 443 28.22 -14.23 23.34
CA PRO A 443 27.29 -13.52 24.24
C PRO A 443 27.96 -12.96 25.50
N GLU A 444 29.09 -13.51 25.92
CA GLU A 444 29.87 -13.02 27.07
C GLU A 444 30.49 -11.64 26.81
N MET A 445 30.82 -11.29 25.56
CA MET A 445 31.37 -9.96 25.19
C MET A 445 30.41 -8.82 25.51
N TYR A 446 29.11 -9.10 25.60
CA TYR A 446 28.06 -8.14 25.83
C TYR A 446 27.45 -8.14 27.22
N LYS A 447 27.78 -9.12 28.07
CA LYS A 447 27.34 -9.19 29.47
C LYS A 447 27.86 -8.00 30.32
N THR A 448 28.96 -7.41 29.92
CA THR A 448 29.58 -6.25 30.62
C THR A 448 28.99 -4.90 30.23
N GLN A 449 28.18 -4.84 29.18
CA GLN A 449 27.59 -3.61 28.63
C GLN A 449 26.06 -3.63 28.61
N ILE A 450 25.44 -3.60 29.79
CA ILE A 450 24.10 -3.02 30.06
C ILE A 450 22.87 -3.75 29.53
N TYR A 451 22.97 -4.71 28.59
CA TYR A 451 21.83 -5.45 28.10
C TYR A 451 21.95 -6.92 28.47
N LYS A 452 21.01 -7.36 29.29
CA LYS A 452 20.69 -8.78 29.38
C LYS A 452 19.91 -9.12 28.09
N VAL A 453 20.63 -9.37 27.00
CA VAL A 453 20.03 -10.06 25.86
C VAL A 453 19.72 -11.46 26.35
N ASP A 454 18.47 -11.85 26.25
CA ASP A 454 18.05 -13.18 26.65
C ASP A 454 18.80 -14.19 25.76
N LYS A 455 19.56 -15.08 26.38
CA LYS A 455 20.36 -16.10 25.69
C LYS A 455 19.48 -16.93 24.75
N GLU A 456 18.22 -17.19 25.15
CA GLU A 456 17.25 -17.94 24.34
C GLU A 456 16.89 -17.20 23.04
N VAL A 457 16.84 -15.86 23.05
CA VAL A 457 16.59 -15.04 21.85
C VAL A 457 17.76 -15.11 20.89
N LEU A 458 19.00 -15.10 21.40
CA LEU A 458 20.20 -15.25 20.58
C LEU A 458 20.30 -16.65 19.97
N GLU A 459 20.03 -17.69 20.71
CA GLU A 459 20.02 -19.08 20.23
C GLU A 459 18.94 -19.31 19.16
N TRP A 460 17.84 -18.60 19.25
CA TRP A 460 16.76 -18.67 18.25
C TRP A 460 17.10 -17.95 16.95
N ILE A 461 17.83 -16.84 17.00
CA ILE A 461 18.17 -16.02 15.83
C ILE A 461 19.40 -16.55 15.10
N TYR A 462 20.33 -17.22 15.79
CA TYR A 462 21.58 -17.70 15.22
C TYR A 462 21.41 -18.58 13.96
N PRO A 463 20.53 -19.59 13.92
CA PRO A 463 20.33 -20.41 12.73
C PRO A 463 19.82 -19.60 11.52
N PHE A 464 19.00 -18.57 11.74
CA PHE A 464 18.49 -17.71 10.70
C PHE A 464 19.55 -16.74 10.19
N SER A 465 20.39 -16.19 11.06
CA SER A 465 21.48 -15.30 10.68
C SER A 465 22.51 -16.02 9.80
N GLN A 466 22.87 -17.26 10.09
CA GLN A 466 23.72 -18.12 9.28
C GLN A 466 23.13 -18.35 7.88
N TYR A 467 21.85 -18.72 7.81
CA TYR A 467 21.15 -18.95 6.54
C TYR A 467 21.19 -17.72 5.62
N PHE A 468 21.01 -16.51 6.16
CA PHE A 468 21.03 -15.29 5.36
C PHE A 468 22.42 -14.86 4.91
N ILE A 469 23.43 -15.14 5.70
CA ILE A 469 24.85 -14.91 5.32
C ILE A 469 25.21 -15.80 4.13
N GLU A 470 24.80 -17.06 4.15
CA GLU A 470 25.06 -18.00 3.05
C GLU A 470 24.29 -17.69 1.77
N LYS A 471 23.08 -17.15 1.86
CA LYS A 471 22.18 -16.90 0.71
C LYS A 471 22.24 -15.50 0.15
N GLY A 472 22.98 -14.56 0.77
CA GLY A 472 23.27 -13.24 0.22
C GLY A 472 22.06 -12.30 0.05
N SER A 473 20.97 -12.50 0.77
CA SER A 473 19.75 -11.72 0.64
C SER A 473 19.70 -10.54 1.63
N GLU A 474 20.26 -9.40 1.23
CA GLU A 474 20.27 -8.17 2.05
C GLU A 474 18.87 -7.66 2.48
N VAL A 475 17.83 -7.86 1.67
CA VAL A 475 16.49 -7.29 1.93
C VAL A 475 15.77 -8.08 3.04
N GLN A 476 15.91 -9.39 3.08
CA GLN A 476 15.32 -10.21 4.14
C GLN A 476 16.09 -10.04 5.45
N ALA A 477 17.40 -9.93 5.36
CA ALA A 477 18.29 -9.60 6.47
C ALA A 477 17.82 -8.34 7.20
N ASN A 478 17.48 -7.27 6.48
CA ASN A 478 17.07 -5.99 7.03
C ASN A 478 15.84 -6.06 7.91
N ASN A 479 14.83 -6.81 7.51
CA ASN A 479 13.60 -6.96 8.28
C ASN A 479 13.82 -7.73 9.59
N TYR A 480 14.71 -8.73 9.58
CA TYR A 480 15.05 -9.50 10.77
C TYR A 480 15.90 -8.72 11.76
N ILE A 481 16.83 -7.90 11.29
CA ILE A 481 17.64 -7.02 12.15
C ILE A 481 16.72 -6.03 12.89
N VAL A 482 15.75 -5.42 12.22
CA VAL A 482 14.80 -4.51 12.86
C VAL A 482 13.98 -5.22 13.93
N GLU A 483 13.46 -6.41 13.65
CA GLU A 483 12.69 -7.18 14.63
C GLU A 483 13.58 -7.68 15.79
N PHE A 484 14.82 -8.06 15.52
CA PHE A 484 15.78 -8.43 16.56
C PHE A 484 16.07 -7.27 17.51
N TYR A 485 16.36 -6.06 16.98
CA TYR A 485 16.59 -4.89 17.81
C TYR A 485 15.36 -4.54 18.66
N LYS A 486 14.16 -4.63 18.13
CA LYS A 486 12.93 -4.45 18.90
C LYS A 486 12.80 -5.48 20.02
N LEU A 487 13.03 -6.75 19.73
CA LEU A 487 12.92 -7.81 20.72
C LEU A 487 14.03 -7.80 21.78
N ALA A 488 15.25 -7.43 21.40
CA ALA A 488 16.41 -7.51 22.28
C ALA A 488 16.66 -6.21 23.08
N PHE A 489 16.21 -5.05 22.59
CA PHE A 489 16.63 -3.76 23.10
C PHE A 489 15.52 -2.75 23.44
N GLU A 490 14.26 -3.05 23.12
CA GLU A 490 13.11 -2.23 23.54
C GLU A 490 12.38 -2.79 24.78
N ARG A 491 12.93 -3.79 25.46
CA ARG A 491 12.42 -4.33 26.74
C ARG A 491 12.84 -3.52 27.94
#